data_505434aea822bb3a46997beba2f04e29
#
_entry.id   505434aea822bb3a46997beba2f04e29
#
_cell.length_a   1.000
_cell.length_b   1.000
_cell.length_c   1.000
_cell.angle_alpha   90.00
_cell.angle_beta   90.00
_cell.angle_gamma   90.00
#
_symmetry.space_group_name_H-M   'P 1'
#
loop_
_entity.id
_entity.type
_entity.pdbx_description
1 polymer ?
#
loop_
_entity_poly.entity_id
_entity_poly.type
_entity_poly.pdbx_seq_one_letter_code
_entity_poly.pdbx_strand_id
1 'polypeptide(L)'
;MKTNTQPSYMQILGQLNLEDIYIQQTFDYYRECYEDSEQYQLFVQNSPRIPDGLRDHSYVGICDRTLGTQIPKARTLTGGAMRGNLQTAGLITATGNELFRGCAVFPEYNDKGDIIAAVGYRFGDRIRHWQQEVIHWEKPESDGYVQDGLLFVKETIYGKACH
;
A
#
# COMPACT_ATOMS: atom_id res chain seq x y z
N MET A 1 5.59 11.50 36.38
CA MET A 1 6.92 11.20 35.88
C MET A 1 6.88 10.96 34.40
N LYS A 2 7.69 11.72 33.72
CA LYS A 2 7.73 11.69 32.26
C LYS A 2 8.15 10.33 31.71
N THR A 3 9.01 9.63 32.44
CA THR A 3 9.55 8.35 31.98
C THR A 3 8.54 7.22 31.96
N ASN A 4 7.45 7.30 32.73
CA ASN A 4 6.46 6.24 32.79
C ASN A 4 5.42 6.37 31.68
N THR A 5 5.17 7.59 31.20
CA THR A 5 4.19 7.84 30.16
C THR A 5 4.80 7.77 28.77
N GLN A 6 6.06 8.23 28.66
CA GLN A 6 6.74 8.31 27.38
C GLN A 6 6.94 6.95 26.68
N PRO A 7 7.28 5.83 27.36
CA PRO A 7 7.48 4.58 26.65
C PRO A 7 6.24 4.10 25.87
N SER A 8 5.06 4.19 26.47
CA SER A 8 3.81 3.81 25.79
C SER A 8 3.53 4.73 24.62
N TYR A 9 3.73 6.03 24.83
CA TYR A 9 3.51 7.02 23.78
C TYR A 9 4.48 6.80 22.61
N MET A 10 5.74 6.57 22.92
CA MET A 10 6.75 6.30 21.90
C MET A 10 6.49 4.98 21.18
N GLN A 11 5.94 3.99 21.83
CA GLN A 11 5.55 2.73 21.18
C GLN A 11 4.44 2.98 20.15
N ILE A 12 3.43 3.78 20.51
CA ILE A 12 2.34 4.10 19.59
C ILE A 12 2.88 4.86 18.38
N LEU A 13 3.72 5.87 18.61
CA LEU A 13 4.35 6.63 17.53
C LEU A 13 5.24 5.74 16.68
N GLY A 14 5.97 4.82 17.31
CA GLY A 14 6.81 3.88 16.61
C GLY A 14 6.01 2.94 15.71
N GLN A 15 4.86 2.49 16.15
CA GLN A 15 3.98 1.66 15.33
C GLN A 15 3.45 2.41 14.13
N LEU A 16 3.00 3.66 14.32
CA LEU A 16 2.52 4.49 13.23
C LEU A 16 3.63 4.76 12.21
N ASN A 17 4.84 5.04 12.71
CA ASN A 17 5.99 5.27 11.84
C ASN A 17 6.37 4.02 11.07
N LEU A 18 6.29 2.84 11.68
CA LEU A 18 6.58 1.58 11.00
C LEU A 18 5.59 1.31 9.88
N GLU A 19 4.30 1.57 10.09
CA GLU A 19 3.31 1.42 9.04
C GLU A 19 3.63 2.32 7.85
N ASP A 20 3.93 3.58 8.10
CA ASP A 20 4.31 4.52 7.05
C ASP A 20 5.60 4.10 6.35
N ILE A 21 6.57 3.60 7.08
CA ILE A 21 7.82 3.11 6.53
C ILE A 21 7.56 1.92 5.61
N TYR A 22 6.73 0.97 6.03
CA TYR A 22 6.42 -0.20 5.19
C TYR A 22 5.65 0.19 3.94
N ILE A 23 4.74 1.14 4.04
CA ILE A 23 4.02 1.66 2.88
C ILE A 23 5.01 2.32 1.91
N GLN A 24 5.89 3.17 2.42
CA GLN A 24 6.89 3.85 1.61
C GLN A 24 7.83 2.84 0.93
N GLN A 25 8.31 1.85 1.66
CA GLN A 25 9.18 0.81 1.12
C GLN A 25 8.48 0.02 0.00
N THR A 26 7.20 -0.24 0.16
CA THR A 26 6.42 -0.95 -0.86
C THR A 26 6.37 -0.16 -2.16
N PHE A 27 6.04 1.13 -2.08
CA PHE A 27 5.97 1.97 -3.28
C PHE A 27 7.35 2.27 -3.85
N ASP A 28 8.37 2.37 -3.02
CA ASP A 28 9.76 2.50 -3.50
C ASP A 28 10.18 1.28 -4.30
N TYR A 29 9.80 0.09 -3.83
CA TYR A 29 10.08 -1.14 -4.57
C TYR A 29 9.33 -1.16 -5.91
N TYR A 30 8.08 -0.75 -5.94
CA TYR A 30 7.32 -0.65 -7.19
C TYR A 30 7.98 0.31 -8.16
N ARG A 31 8.51 1.40 -7.66
CA ARG A 31 9.26 2.35 -8.48
C ARG A 31 10.53 1.75 -9.06
N GLU A 32 11.28 1.01 -8.26
CA GLU A 32 12.46 0.30 -8.74
C GLU A 32 12.12 -0.66 -9.87
N CYS A 33 11.03 -1.40 -9.73
CA CYS A 33 10.55 -2.30 -10.78
C CYS A 33 10.25 -1.54 -12.07
N TYR A 34 9.67 -0.36 -11.95
CA TYR A 34 9.38 0.47 -13.11
C TYR A 34 10.67 0.99 -13.75
N GLU A 35 11.59 1.51 -12.96
CA GLU A 35 12.85 2.08 -13.46
C GLU A 35 13.75 1.02 -14.11
N ASP A 36 13.66 -0.20 -13.64
CA ASP A 36 14.50 -1.31 -14.15
C ASP A 36 13.93 -1.99 -15.38
N SER A 37 12.73 -1.63 -15.82
CA SER A 37 12.06 -2.30 -16.93
C SER A 37 11.65 -1.32 -18.02
N GLU A 38 12.34 -1.38 -19.14
CA GLU A 38 11.97 -0.62 -20.32
C GLU A 38 10.57 -1.00 -20.83
N GLN A 39 10.21 -2.27 -20.74
CA GLN A 39 8.90 -2.76 -21.15
C GLN A 39 7.78 -2.08 -20.37
N TYR A 40 7.92 -1.94 -19.06
CA TYR A 40 6.92 -1.27 -18.25
C TYR A 40 6.88 0.23 -18.50
N GLN A 41 8.04 0.83 -18.74
CA GLN A 41 8.11 2.24 -19.11
C GLN A 41 7.36 2.51 -20.41
N LEU A 42 7.55 1.65 -21.39
CA LEU A 42 6.84 1.75 -22.68
C LEU A 42 5.33 1.57 -22.50
N PHE A 43 4.92 0.65 -21.63
CA PHE A 43 3.50 0.49 -21.32
C PHE A 43 2.90 1.78 -20.78
N VAL A 44 3.53 2.40 -19.80
CA VAL A 44 3.02 3.63 -19.21
C VAL A 44 2.95 4.76 -20.22
N GLN A 45 3.95 4.86 -21.09
CA GLN A 45 4.01 5.92 -22.09
C GLN A 45 2.98 5.75 -23.22
N ASN A 46 2.67 4.52 -23.58
CA ASN A 46 1.93 4.25 -24.81
C ASN A 46 0.54 3.65 -24.59
N SER A 47 0.24 3.10 -23.41
CA SER A 47 -1.05 2.44 -23.19
C SER A 47 -2.20 3.44 -23.15
N PRO A 48 -3.28 3.20 -23.90
CA PRO A 48 -4.47 4.04 -23.80
C PRO A 48 -5.20 3.91 -22.47
N ARG A 49 -4.88 2.89 -21.66
CA ARG A 49 -5.47 2.73 -20.33
C ARG A 49 -4.98 3.76 -19.35
N ILE A 50 -3.78 4.30 -19.57
CA ILE A 50 -3.19 5.28 -18.67
C ILE A 50 -3.65 6.68 -19.08
N PRO A 51 -4.32 7.43 -18.18
CA PRO A 51 -4.69 8.80 -18.46
C PRO A 51 -3.46 9.67 -18.77
N ASP A 52 -3.60 10.58 -19.71
CA ASP A 52 -2.48 11.42 -20.16
C ASP A 52 -1.86 12.21 -19.00
N GLY A 53 -2.68 12.67 -18.07
CA GLY A 53 -2.19 13.43 -16.92
C GLY A 53 -1.31 12.61 -15.97
N LEU A 54 -1.34 11.28 -16.03
CA LEU A 54 -0.52 10.42 -15.19
C LEU A 54 0.77 9.99 -15.86
N ARG A 55 0.90 10.15 -17.17
CA ARG A 55 2.11 9.71 -17.88
C ARG A 55 3.36 10.46 -17.45
N ASP A 56 3.19 11.71 -17.06
CA ASP A 56 4.28 12.55 -16.56
C ASP A 56 4.36 12.58 -15.04
N HIS A 57 3.68 11.62 -14.37
CA HIS A 57 3.72 11.54 -12.92
C HIS A 57 5.15 11.30 -12.46
N SER A 58 5.58 12.07 -11.47
CA SER A 58 6.95 12.00 -10.97
C SER A 58 7.28 10.68 -10.29
N TYR A 59 6.26 9.93 -9.87
CA TYR A 59 6.42 8.69 -9.16
C TYR A 59 5.53 7.63 -9.80
N VAL A 60 6.12 6.80 -10.64
CA VAL A 60 5.42 5.67 -11.25
C VAL A 60 6.01 4.39 -10.70
N GLY A 61 5.17 3.46 -10.34
CA GLY A 61 5.60 2.14 -9.88
C GLY A 61 4.96 1.03 -10.71
N ILE A 62 5.54 -0.15 -10.62
CA ILE A 62 5.00 -1.36 -11.22
C ILE A 62 4.92 -2.44 -10.15
N CYS A 63 3.74 -3.00 -9.99
CA CYS A 63 3.54 -4.16 -9.14
C CYS A 63 3.56 -5.42 -10.01
N ASP A 64 4.72 -6.04 -10.10
CA ASP A 64 4.95 -7.23 -10.93
C ASP A 64 4.86 -8.53 -10.13
N ARG A 65 4.26 -8.48 -8.94
CA ARG A 65 4.05 -9.64 -8.06
C ARG A 65 5.33 -10.13 -7.37
N THR A 66 6.38 -9.35 -7.36
CA THR A 66 7.65 -9.76 -6.78
C THR A 66 7.94 -9.15 -5.40
N LEU A 67 7.02 -8.33 -4.87
CA LEU A 67 7.22 -7.71 -3.56
C LEU A 67 7.50 -8.76 -2.48
N GLY A 68 6.83 -9.91 -2.55
CA GLY A 68 7.03 -10.98 -1.58
C GLY A 68 8.47 -11.46 -1.47
N THR A 69 9.27 -11.30 -2.52
CA THR A 69 10.69 -11.67 -2.49
C THR A 69 11.53 -10.71 -1.68
N GLN A 70 11.01 -9.50 -1.44
CA GLN A 70 11.69 -8.45 -0.69
C GLN A 70 11.31 -8.45 0.79
N ILE A 71 10.24 -9.15 1.15
CA ILE A 71 9.78 -9.24 2.53
C ILE A 71 10.45 -10.46 3.16
N PRO A 72 11.01 -10.33 4.39
CA PRO A 72 11.53 -11.49 5.09
C PRO A 72 10.47 -12.58 5.23
N LYS A 73 10.91 -13.81 5.46
CA LYS A 73 10.00 -14.95 5.56
C LYS A 73 8.88 -14.69 6.56
N ALA A 74 7.66 -15.09 6.22
CA ALA A 74 6.47 -14.81 7.02
C ALA A 74 6.55 -15.34 8.45
N ARG A 75 7.29 -16.43 8.67
CA ARG A 75 7.48 -17.00 10.01
C ARG A 75 8.53 -16.28 10.85
N THR A 76 9.25 -15.32 10.28
CA THR A 76 10.13 -14.49 11.08
C THR A 76 9.33 -13.35 11.70
N LEU A 77 9.80 -12.82 12.81
CA LEU A 77 9.14 -11.70 13.48
C LEU A 77 9.00 -10.50 12.56
N THR A 78 10.09 -10.14 11.89
CA THR A 78 10.11 -8.99 10.99
C THR A 78 9.19 -9.20 9.79
N GLY A 79 9.25 -10.38 9.17
CA GLY A 79 8.41 -10.69 8.01
C GLY A 79 6.94 -10.72 8.34
N GLY A 80 6.58 -11.31 9.48
CA GLY A 80 5.20 -11.33 9.94
C GLY A 80 4.67 -9.94 10.25
N ALA A 81 5.48 -9.09 10.89
CA ALA A 81 5.12 -7.72 11.20
C ALA A 81 4.89 -6.91 9.93
N MET A 82 5.78 -7.01 8.97
CA MET A 82 5.67 -6.27 7.71
C MET A 82 4.43 -6.71 6.93
N ARG A 83 4.23 -8.02 6.77
CA ARG A 83 3.05 -8.53 6.07
C ARG A 83 1.76 -8.13 6.77
N GLY A 84 1.72 -8.22 8.10
CA GLY A 84 0.56 -7.83 8.88
C GLY A 84 0.24 -6.35 8.75
N ASN A 85 1.24 -5.50 8.78
CA ASN A 85 1.05 -4.07 8.59
C ASN A 85 0.54 -3.75 7.18
N LEU A 86 1.09 -4.39 6.16
CA LEU A 86 0.64 -4.17 4.79
C LEU A 86 -0.77 -4.71 4.55
N GLN A 87 -1.15 -5.80 5.24
CA GLN A 87 -2.52 -6.29 5.20
C GLN A 87 -3.48 -5.30 5.88
N THR A 88 -3.08 -4.76 7.02
CA THR A 88 -3.87 -3.75 7.73
C THR A 88 -4.02 -2.49 6.88
N ALA A 89 -2.96 -2.08 6.19
CA ALA A 89 -3.00 -0.94 5.28
C ALA A 89 -3.81 -1.21 4.01
N GLY A 90 -4.07 -2.48 3.69
CA GLY A 90 -4.82 -2.86 2.50
C GLY A 90 -3.97 -3.05 1.25
N LEU A 91 -2.65 -2.96 1.34
CA LEU A 91 -1.74 -3.17 0.20
C LEU A 91 -1.49 -4.65 -0.07
N ILE A 92 -1.65 -5.48 0.93
CA ILE A 92 -1.71 -6.94 0.79
C ILE A 92 -3.12 -7.36 1.21
N THR A 93 -3.77 -8.18 0.40
CA THR A 93 -5.12 -8.64 0.68
C THR A 93 -5.13 -9.70 1.80
N ALA A 94 -6.31 -10.00 2.32
CA ALA A 94 -6.46 -11.00 3.36
C ALA A 94 -5.95 -12.39 2.93
N THR A 95 -5.95 -12.67 1.64
CA THR A 95 -5.44 -13.93 1.09
C THR A 95 -3.94 -13.91 0.83
N GLY A 96 -3.27 -12.79 1.12
CA GLY A 96 -1.82 -12.67 1.00
C GLY A 96 -1.33 -12.19 -0.36
N ASN A 97 -2.22 -11.77 -1.25
CA ASN A 97 -1.84 -11.27 -2.56
C ASN A 97 -1.67 -9.75 -2.53
N GLU A 98 -0.78 -9.23 -3.37
CA GLU A 98 -0.63 -7.79 -3.51
C GLU A 98 -1.88 -7.19 -4.18
N LEU A 99 -2.38 -6.09 -3.59
CA LEU A 99 -3.58 -5.42 -4.11
C LEU A 99 -3.38 -4.97 -5.55
N PHE A 100 -2.24 -4.38 -5.85
CA PHE A 100 -1.94 -3.82 -7.17
C PHE A 100 -1.28 -4.80 -8.13
N ARG A 101 -1.30 -6.08 -7.83
CA ARG A 101 -0.64 -7.06 -8.69
C ARG A 101 -1.05 -6.90 -10.15
N GLY A 102 -0.06 -6.83 -11.02
CA GLY A 102 -0.29 -6.67 -12.44
C GLY A 102 -0.68 -5.25 -12.87
N CYS A 103 -0.35 -4.25 -12.08
CA CYS A 103 -0.71 -2.85 -12.34
C CYS A 103 0.50 -1.94 -12.41
N ALA A 104 0.38 -0.91 -13.24
CA ALA A 104 1.16 0.31 -13.10
C ALA A 104 0.50 1.14 -12.00
N VAL A 105 1.27 1.65 -11.05
CA VAL A 105 0.78 2.25 -9.82
C VAL A 105 1.22 3.69 -9.72
N PHE A 106 0.29 4.57 -9.37
CA PHE A 106 0.52 6.02 -9.27
C PHE A 106 0.12 6.47 -7.86
N PRO A 107 1.10 6.67 -6.96
CA PRO A 107 0.80 7.10 -5.60
C PRO A 107 0.47 8.58 -5.51
N GLU A 108 -0.33 8.95 -4.52
CA GLU A 108 -0.62 10.32 -4.16
C GLU A 108 -0.02 10.64 -2.80
N TYR A 109 0.54 11.83 -2.66
CA TYR A 109 1.21 12.28 -1.46
C TYR A 109 0.41 13.40 -0.79
N ASN A 110 0.45 13.43 0.55
CA ASN A 110 -0.08 14.54 1.29
C ASN A 110 0.96 15.67 1.38
N ASP A 111 0.63 16.75 2.07
CA ASP A 111 1.51 17.90 2.22
C ASP A 111 2.80 17.57 2.96
N LYS A 112 2.81 16.52 3.76
CA LYS A 112 3.97 16.04 4.50
C LYS A 112 4.86 15.11 3.68
N GLY A 113 4.44 14.74 2.48
CA GLY A 113 5.17 13.79 1.65
C GLY A 113 4.88 12.33 1.94
N ASP A 114 3.86 12.02 2.73
CA ASP A 114 3.43 10.65 2.99
C ASP A 114 2.48 10.17 1.91
N ILE A 115 2.58 8.90 1.56
CA ILE A 115 1.68 8.30 0.58
C ILE A 115 0.34 8.01 1.25
N ILE A 116 -0.72 8.64 0.74
CA ILE A 116 -2.06 8.54 1.32
C ILE A 116 -3.05 7.79 0.43
N ALA A 117 -2.75 7.64 -0.82
CA ALA A 117 -3.61 6.96 -1.78
C ALA A 117 -2.80 6.52 -2.98
N ALA A 118 -3.37 5.67 -3.80
CA ALA A 118 -2.77 5.27 -5.06
C ALA A 118 -3.84 4.73 -5.99
N VAL A 119 -3.56 4.82 -7.28
CA VAL A 119 -4.38 4.20 -8.30
C VAL A 119 -3.50 3.29 -9.14
N GLY A 120 -4.00 2.10 -9.48
CA GLY A 120 -3.30 1.14 -10.31
C GLY A 120 -4.07 0.88 -11.59
N TYR A 121 -3.35 0.82 -12.69
CA TYR A 121 -3.90 0.47 -14.00
C TYR A 121 -3.31 -0.84 -14.46
N ARG A 122 -4.16 -1.82 -14.69
CA ARG A 122 -3.69 -3.16 -15.04
C ARG A 122 -2.95 -3.14 -16.38
N PHE A 123 -1.76 -3.70 -16.40
CA PHE A 123 -1.03 -3.91 -17.64
C PHE A 123 -1.33 -5.32 -18.18
N GLY A 124 -0.92 -5.58 -19.40
CA GLY A 124 -1.21 -6.82 -20.09
C GLY A 124 -2.23 -6.62 -21.20
N ASP A 125 -2.14 -7.47 -22.22
CA ASP A 125 -2.95 -7.31 -23.43
C ASP A 125 -4.39 -7.71 -23.20
N ARG A 126 -4.64 -8.63 -22.27
CA ARG A 126 -5.97 -9.12 -21.97
C ARG A 126 -6.30 -8.91 -20.51
N ILE A 127 -7.42 -8.22 -20.29
CA ILE A 127 -8.04 -8.12 -18.98
C ILE A 127 -9.23 -9.07 -18.99
N ARG A 128 -9.20 -10.04 -18.09
CA ARG A 128 -10.31 -11.00 -17.99
C ARG A 128 -11.52 -10.32 -17.37
N HIS A 129 -12.72 -10.81 -17.69
CA HIS A 129 -13.95 -10.14 -17.26
C HIS A 129 -14.11 -10.02 -15.74
N TRP A 130 -13.43 -10.86 -14.95
CA TRP A 130 -13.47 -10.76 -13.49
C TRP A 130 -12.38 -9.90 -12.91
N GLN A 131 -11.46 -9.38 -13.73
CA GLN A 131 -10.36 -8.52 -13.28
C GLN A 131 -10.76 -7.06 -13.43
N GLN A 132 -10.40 -6.26 -12.43
CA GLN A 132 -10.58 -4.83 -12.51
C GLN A 132 -9.47 -4.22 -13.35
N GLU A 133 -9.85 -3.32 -14.25
CA GLU A 133 -8.87 -2.57 -15.03
C GLU A 133 -8.17 -1.51 -14.21
N VAL A 134 -8.89 -0.88 -13.28
CA VAL A 134 -8.39 0.19 -12.41
C VAL A 134 -8.63 -0.22 -10.96
N ILE A 135 -7.61 -0.09 -10.14
CA ILE A 135 -7.69 -0.42 -8.72
C ILE A 135 -7.34 0.83 -7.93
N HIS A 136 -8.16 1.17 -6.95
CA HIS A 136 -7.94 2.31 -6.07
C HIS A 136 -7.57 1.83 -4.67
N TRP A 137 -6.70 2.58 -4.03
CA TRP A 137 -6.31 2.35 -2.65
C TRP A 137 -6.26 3.67 -1.91
N GLU A 138 -6.76 3.68 -0.68
CA GLU A 138 -6.60 4.79 0.25
C GLU A 138 -6.00 4.24 1.53
N LYS A 139 -5.02 4.97 2.06
CA LYS A 139 -4.44 4.61 3.34
C LYS A 139 -5.50 4.77 4.42
N PRO A 140 -5.71 3.75 5.28
CA PRO A 140 -6.60 3.89 6.42
C PRO A 140 -6.16 5.03 7.32
N GLU A 141 -7.11 5.79 7.85
CA GLU A 141 -6.81 6.92 8.73
C GLU A 141 -6.20 6.43 10.04
N SER A 142 -4.92 6.69 10.23
CA SER A 142 -4.22 6.29 11.43
C SER A 142 -4.55 7.17 12.63
N ASP A 143 -4.88 8.45 12.41
CA ASP A 143 -5.21 9.38 13.48
C ASP A 143 -6.50 8.99 14.17
N GLY A 144 -7.53 8.72 13.40
CA GLY A 144 -8.78 8.22 13.93
C GLY A 144 -8.61 6.85 14.58
N TYR A 145 -7.77 6.03 14.03
CA TYR A 145 -7.49 4.71 14.54
C TYR A 145 -6.89 4.76 15.95
N VAL A 146 -5.93 5.65 16.17
CA VAL A 146 -5.26 5.77 17.47
C VAL A 146 -6.20 6.37 18.51
N GLN A 147 -6.94 7.40 18.14
CA GLN A 147 -7.91 8.02 19.04
C GLN A 147 -9.05 7.08 19.40
N ASP A 148 -9.51 6.38 18.43
CA ASP A 148 -10.72 5.58 18.51
C ASP A 148 -10.42 4.09 18.43
N GLY A 149 -9.30 3.67 19.01
CA GLY A 149 -8.96 2.25 19.04
C GLY A 149 -10.08 1.41 19.61
N LEU A 150 -10.74 1.90 20.67
CA LEU A 150 -11.89 1.23 21.24
C LEU A 150 -13.10 1.31 20.32
N LEU A 151 -13.30 2.45 19.69
CA LEU A 151 -14.39 2.63 18.73
C LEU A 151 -14.15 1.75 17.50
N PHE A 152 -12.91 1.68 17.05
CA PHE A 152 -12.55 0.79 15.95
C PHE A 152 -12.89 -0.66 16.27
N VAL A 153 -12.57 -1.12 17.48
CA VAL A 153 -12.92 -2.48 17.89
C VAL A 153 -14.42 -2.67 17.84
N LYS A 154 -15.19 -1.69 18.33
CA LYS A 154 -16.63 -1.75 18.25
C LYS A 154 -17.14 -1.79 16.82
N GLU A 155 -16.61 -0.94 15.97
CA GLU A 155 -16.99 -0.91 14.56
C GLU A 155 -16.60 -2.18 13.82
N THR A 156 -15.49 -2.77 14.19
CA THR A 156 -15.10 -4.06 13.62
C THR A 156 -16.17 -5.13 13.91
N ILE A 157 -16.72 -5.09 15.11
CA ILE A 157 -17.78 -6.01 15.49
C ILE A 157 -19.10 -5.66 14.80
N TYR A 158 -19.50 -4.40 14.84
CA TYR A 158 -20.78 -3.95 14.30
C TYR A 158 -20.74 -3.74 12.79
N GLY A 159 -19.67 -3.16 12.28
CA GLY A 159 -19.52 -2.89 10.87
C GLY A 159 -19.52 -4.16 10.03
N LYS A 160 -18.86 -5.20 10.49
CA LYS A 160 -18.88 -6.49 9.81
C LYS A 160 -20.25 -7.13 9.85
N ALA A 161 -20.99 -6.91 10.91
CA ALA A 161 -22.36 -7.38 10.99
C ALA A 161 -23.27 -6.66 10.02
N CYS A 162 -22.96 -5.42 9.67
CA CYS A 162 -23.71 -4.61 8.72
C CYS A 162 -23.34 -4.92 7.26
N HIS A 163 -22.20 -5.51 7.07
CA HIS A 163 -21.71 -5.84 5.76
C HIS A 163 -21.94 -7.32 5.44
#